data_13e7e901d17ab4dd91e11e9fd83519e6
#
_entry.id   13e7e901d17ab4dd91e11e9fd83519e6
#
_cell.length_a   1.000
_cell.length_b   1.000
_cell.length_c   1.000
_cell.angle_alpha   90.00
_cell.angle_beta   90.00
_cell.angle_gamma   90.00
#
_symmetry.space_group_name_H-M   'P 1'
#
loop_
_entity.id
_entity.type
_entity.pdbx_description
1 polymer ?
#
loop_
_entity_poly.entity_id
_entity_poly.type
_entity_poly.pdbx_seq_one_letter_code
_entity_poly.pdbx_strand_id
1 'polypeptide(L)'
;MSLTLLFVAITVGLSLYAWNNESVFHRWMMNPYSVSHYKEYWRFITSGFIHADWGHLIFNMFALYSFGEILEMTIGPAFFLPLYLLGIVVSDIPTYLNNRNNVNYNSLGASGGVSAVVFAGIIFYPLAKIYIFFIPIGIPGFIFGALYLFYSYYETRRGGSYVNHSAHLWGALFGIMYVIALFPQALPSFVEQIKEWHF
;
A
#
# COMPACT_ATOMS: atom_id res chain seq x y z
N MET A 1 -20.66 -7.47 -4.55
CA MET A 1 -19.63 -7.11 -3.54
C MET A 1 -18.36 -6.79 -4.35
N SER A 2 -17.77 -5.61 -4.15
CA SER A 2 -16.52 -5.23 -4.80
C SER A 2 -15.35 -6.07 -4.29
N LEU A 3 -14.27 -6.15 -5.08
CA LEU A 3 -13.01 -6.75 -4.61
C LEU A 3 -12.42 -5.97 -3.44
N THR A 4 -12.58 -4.64 -3.45
CA THR A 4 -12.19 -3.75 -2.35
C THR A 4 -12.80 -4.20 -1.02
N LEU A 5 -14.14 -4.36 -0.97
CA LEU A 5 -14.83 -4.84 0.24
C LEU A 5 -14.44 -6.27 0.60
N LEU A 6 -14.23 -7.12 -0.39
CA LEU A 6 -13.75 -8.48 -0.17
C LEU A 6 -12.38 -8.48 0.51
N PHE A 7 -11.42 -7.69 0.02
CA PHE A 7 -10.10 -7.57 0.63
C PHE A 7 -10.15 -6.97 2.03
N VAL A 8 -10.99 -5.95 2.25
CA VAL A 8 -11.21 -5.41 3.60
C VAL A 8 -11.70 -6.50 4.54
N ALA A 9 -12.74 -7.24 4.16
CA ALA A 9 -13.32 -8.29 5.01
C ALA A 9 -12.31 -9.42 5.30
N ILE A 10 -11.60 -9.90 4.28
CA ILE A 10 -10.56 -10.94 4.43
C ILE A 10 -9.45 -10.45 5.35
N THR A 11 -8.94 -9.23 5.15
CA THR A 11 -7.84 -8.68 5.93
C THR A 11 -8.21 -8.47 7.39
N VAL A 12 -9.44 -7.98 7.66
CA VAL A 12 -9.96 -7.89 9.03
C VAL A 12 -10.05 -9.27 9.66
N GLY A 13 -10.67 -10.24 8.98
CA GLY A 13 -10.81 -11.61 9.50
C GLY A 13 -9.48 -12.29 9.78
N LEU A 14 -8.50 -12.16 8.86
CA LEU A 14 -7.18 -12.77 9.02
C LEU A 14 -6.34 -12.08 10.11
N SER A 15 -6.45 -10.75 10.26
CA SER A 15 -5.78 -10.03 11.36
C SER A 15 -6.32 -10.45 12.71
N LEU A 16 -7.67 -10.53 12.87
CA LEU A 16 -8.31 -11.00 14.10
C LEU A 16 -7.93 -12.46 14.42
N TYR A 17 -7.90 -13.32 13.41
CA TYR A 17 -7.46 -14.70 13.57
C TYR A 17 -6.00 -14.78 14.04
N ALA A 18 -5.11 -14.03 13.41
CA ALA A 18 -3.70 -14.01 13.74
C ALA A 18 -3.45 -13.48 15.16
N TRP A 19 -4.17 -12.45 15.62
CA TRP A 19 -4.05 -11.93 16.98
C TRP A 19 -4.43 -12.95 18.06
N ASN A 20 -5.29 -13.89 17.74
CA ASN A 20 -5.67 -14.99 18.64
C ASN A 20 -4.79 -16.25 18.48
N ASN A 21 -3.79 -16.22 17.56
CA ASN A 21 -2.92 -17.36 17.26
C ASN A 21 -1.46 -16.89 17.04
N GLU A 22 -0.70 -16.81 18.11
CA GLU A 22 0.67 -16.30 18.11
C GLU A 22 1.57 -17.01 17.09
N SER A 23 1.46 -18.33 16.97
CA SER A 23 2.23 -19.11 15.98
C SER A 23 1.91 -18.72 14.54
N VAL A 24 0.63 -18.46 14.24
CA VAL A 24 0.18 -17.99 12.93
C VAL A 24 0.69 -16.58 12.69
N PHE A 25 0.55 -15.69 13.69
CA PHE A 25 0.99 -14.31 13.61
C PHE A 25 2.47 -14.23 13.20
N HIS A 26 3.37 -14.92 13.91
CA HIS A 26 4.79 -14.96 13.60
C HIS A 26 5.12 -15.66 12.27
N ARG A 27 4.38 -16.70 11.91
CA ARG A 27 4.60 -17.43 10.66
C ARG A 27 4.18 -16.62 9.43
N TRP A 28 3.18 -15.74 9.57
CA TRP A 28 2.64 -14.97 8.44
C TRP A 28 3.32 -13.63 8.23
N MET A 29 4.05 -13.09 9.21
CA MET A 29 4.85 -11.88 9.03
C MET A 29 5.90 -12.07 7.93
N MET A 30 6.22 -11.02 7.21
CA MET A 30 7.38 -10.95 6.35
C MET A 30 8.63 -11.05 7.24
N ASN A 31 9.34 -12.14 7.12
CA ASN A 31 10.67 -12.34 7.68
C ASN A 31 11.64 -12.63 6.52
N PRO A 32 12.44 -11.65 6.08
CA PRO A 32 13.34 -11.79 4.94
C PRO A 32 14.34 -12.93 5.07
N TYR A 33 14.81 -13.21 6.28
CA TYR A 33 15.71 -14.32 6.55
C TYR A 33 15.04 -15.67 6.26
N SER A 34 13.82 -15.87 6.76
CA SER A 34 13.05 -17.11 6.51
C SER A 34 12.74 -17.30 5.02
N VAL A 35 12.40 -16.22 4.31
CA VAL A 35 12.20 -16.26 2.86
C VAL A 35 13.48 -16.72 2.15
N SER A 36 14.62 -16.14 2.51
CA SER A 36 15.91 -16.43 1.86
C SER A 36 16.40 -17.85 2.13
N HIS A 37 16.39 -18.28 3.40
CA HIS A 37 17.03 -19.52 3.85
C HIS A 37 16.10 -20.74 3.82
N TYR A 38 14.78 -20.53 4.12
CA TYR A 38 13.81 -21.62 4.19
C TYR A 38 12.81 -21.63 3.03
N LYS A 39 12.96 -20.66 2.06
CA LYS A 39 12.10 -20.54 0.86
C LYS A 39 10.62 -20.30 1.19
N GLU A 40 10.35 -19.60 2.29
CA GLU A 40 9.00 -19.29 2.76
C GLU A 40 8.37 -18.11 1.98
N TYR A 41 8.27 -18.24 0.64
CA TYR A 41 7.82 -17.17 -0.28
C TYR A 41 6.38 -16.71 -0.05
N TRP A 42 5.55 -17.54 0.58
CA TRP A 42 4.17 -17.13 0.93
C TRP A 42 4.12 -15.90 1.84
N ARG A 43 5.20 -15.62 2.59
CA ARG A 43 5.30 -14.46 3.47
C ARG A 43 5.16 -13.12 2.73
N PHE A 44 5.51 -13.06 1.45
CA PHE A 44 5.26 -11.87 0.62
C PHE A 44 3.77 -11.53 0.49
N ILE A 45 2.90 -12.54 0.55
CA ILE A 45 1.44 -12.34 0.46
C ILE A 45 0.83 -12.28 1.85
N THR A 46 1.14 -13.25 2.74
CA THR A 46 0.47 -13.36 4.03
C THR A 46 0.72 -12.17 4.94
N SER A 47 1.91 -11.57 4.87
CA SER A 47 2.25 -10.38 5.64
C SER A 47 1.33 -9.20 5.33
N GLY A 48 0.87 -9.07 4.09
CA GLY A 48 -0.05 -8.01 3.67
C GLY A 48 -1.49 -8.16 4.19
N PHE A 49 -1.83 -9.31 4.79
CA PHE A 49 -3.18 -9.58 5.29
C PHE A 49 -3.29 -9.61 6.82
N ILE A 50 -2.18 -9.35 7.53
CA ILE A 50 -2.18 -9.25 8.99
C ILE A 50 -1.62 -7.91 9.44
N HIS A 51 -2.06 -7.43 10.62
CA HIS A 51 -1.72 -6.13 11.14
C HIS A 51 -1.24 -6.22 12.59
N ALA A 52 -0.38 -5.28 13.02
CA ALA A 52 0.21 -5.29 14.35
C ALA A 52 -0.82 -4.99 15.45
N ASP A 53 -1.71 -4.04 15.18
CA ASP A 53 -2.68 -3.52 16.12
C ASP A 53 -3.92 -2.95 15.41
N TRP A 54 -4.91 -2.52 16.20
CA TRP A 54 -6.15 -1.93 15.70
C TRP A 54 -5.93 -0.64 14.91
N GLY A 55 -5.03 0.22 15.34
CA GLY A 55 -4.76 1.48 14.65
C GLY A 55 -4.22 1.21 13.25
N HIS A 56 -3.24 0.30 13.14
CA HIS A 56 -2.65 -0.11 11.89
C HIS A 56 -3.68 -0.74 10.95
N LEU A 57 -4.55 -1.63 11.46
CA LEU A 57 -5.61 -2.27 10.68
C LEU A 57 -6.64 -1.25 10.19
N ILE A 58 -7.16 -0.40 11.07
CA ILE A 58 -8.21 0.57 10.73
C ILE A 58 -7.70 1.57 9.69
N PHE A 59 -6.49 2.10 9.84
CA PHE A 59 -5.90 3.03 8.87
C PHE A 59 -5.77 2.41 7.47
N ASN A 60 -5.26 1.18 7.40
CA ASN A 60 -5.11 0.50 6.11
C ASN A 60 -6.47 0.20 5.47
N MET A 61 -7.42 -0.31 6.23
CA MET A 61 -8.74 -0.67 5.71
C MET A 61 -9.56 0.55 5.32
N PHE A 62 -9.46 1.63 6.09
CA PHE A 62 -10.10 2.90 5.74
C PHE A 62 -9.53 3.48 4.43
N ALA A 63 -8.21 3.50 4.29
CA ALA A 63 -7.57 3.97 3.07
C ALA A 63 -7.91 3.06 1.86
N LEU A 64 -7.83 1.73 2.05
CA LEU A 64 -8.21 0.78 0.99
C LEU A 64 -9.66 0.97 0.56
N TYR A 65 -10.60 1.12 1.50
CA TYR A 65 -11.99 1.35 1.18
C TYR A 65 -12.20 2.68 0.44
N SER A 66 -11.63 3.78 0.97
CA SER A 66 -11.83 5.12 0.42
C SER A 66 -11.30 5.31 -1.00
N PHE A 67 -10.15 4.70 -1.30
CA PHE A 67 -9.53 4.82 -2.63
C PHE A 67 -9.83 3.62 -3.52
N GLY A 68 -9.95 2.44 -2.95
CA GLY A 68 -10.13 1.20 -3.68
C GLY A 68 -11.46 1.12 -4.40
N GLU A 69 -12.57 1.50 -3.77
CA GLU A 69 -13.91 1.48 -4.40
C GLU A 69 -13.93 2.33 -5.68
N ILE A 70 -13.43 3.56 -5.60
CA ILE A 70 -13.39 4.48 -6.75
C ILE A 70 -12.45 3.94 -7.83
N LEU A 71 -11.27 3.49 -7.44
CA LEU A 71 -10.28 2.99 -8.39
C LEU A 71 -10.76 1.69 -9.06
N GLU A 72 -11.37 0.76 -8.31
CA GLU A 72 -11.93 -0.47 -8.87
C GLU A 72 -13.01 -0.19 -9.90
N MET A 73 -13.88 0.81 -9.66
CA MET A 73 -14.86 1.26 -10.65
C MET A 73 -14.19 1.88 -11.89
N THR A 74 -13.05 2.55 -11.72
CA THR A 74 -12.34 3.25 -12.80
C THR A 74 -11.61 2.30 -13.73
N ILE A 75 -10.84 1.35 -13.17
CA ILE A 75 -9.98 0.44 -13.96
C ILE A 75 -10.57 -0.96 -14.13
N GLY A 76 -11.65 -1.25 -13.44
CA GLY A 76 -12.29 -2.56 -13.40
C GLY A 76 -11.58 -3.57 -12.49
N PRO A 77 -12.32 -4.61 -12.05
CA PRO A 77 -11.81 -5.61 -11.10
C PRO A 77 -10.63 -6.42 -11.67
N ALA A 78 -10.57 -6.63 -12.98
CA ALA A 78 -9.51 -7.38 -13.64
C ALA A 78 -8.13 -6.70 -13.53
N PHE A 79 -8.08 -5.36 -13.48
CA PHE A 79 -6.86 -4.60 -13.25
C PHE A 79 -6.64 -4.24 -11.79
N PHE A 80 -7.70 -4.09 -11.01
CA PHE A 80 -7.60 -3.78 -9.59
C PHE A 80 -7.00 -4.94 -8.78
N LEU A 81 -7.41 -6.17 -9.05
CA LEU A 81 -6.92 -7.36 -8.37
C LEU A 81 -5.37 -7.49 -8.43
N PRO A 82 -4.75 -7.51 -9.63
CA PRO A 82 -3.29 -7.59 -9.71
C PRO A 82 -2.60 -6.34 -9.18
N LEU A 83 -3.16 -5.14 -9.34
CA LEU A 83 -2.60 -3.92 -8.76
C LEU A 83 -2.40 -4.06 -7.24
N TYR A 84 -3.45 -4.48 -6.52
CA TYR A 84 -3.39 -4.60 -5.07
C TYR A 84 -2.45 -5.72 -4.60
N LEU A 85 -2.60 -6.93 -5.16
CA LEU A 85 -1.80 -8.09 -4.75
C LEU A 85 -0.32 -7.95 -5.13
N LEU A 86 -0.03 -7.49 -6.34
CA LEU A 86 1.36 -7.22 -6.75
C LEU A 86 1.92 -6.02 -6.00
N GLY A 87 1.10 -5.03 -5.66
CA GLY A 87 1.48 -3.91 -4.82
C GLY A 87 2.03 -4.36 -3.46
N ILE A 88 1.37 -5.33 -2.81
CA ILE A 88 1.86 -5.95 -1.58
C ILE A 88 3.24 -6.61 -1.82
N VAL A 89 3.35 -7.46 -2.85
CA VAL A 89 4.58 -8.22 -3.13
C VAL A 89 5.74 -7.30 -3.51
N VAL A 90 5.53 -6.42 -4.49
CA VAL A 90 6.58 -5.55 -5.05
C VAL A 90 7.11 -4.57 -4.00
N SER A 91 6.23 -4.05 -3.15
CA SER A 91 6.63 -3.13 -2.08
C SER A 91 7.58 -3.77 -1.06
N ASP A 92 7.48 -5.07 -0.85
CA ASP A 92 8.34 -5.80 0.10
C ASP A 92 9.68 -6.28 -0.51
N ILE A 93 9.86 -6.22 -1.84
CA ILE A 93 11.11 -6.66 -2.47
C ILE A 93 12.34 -5.91 -1.94
N PRO A 94 12.36 -4.56 -1.85
CA PRO A 94 13.51 -3.85 -1.30
C PRO A 94 13.75 -4.17 0.18
N THR A 95 12.69 -4.31 0.96
CA THR A 95 12.76 -4.75 2.36
C THR A 95 13.40 -6.13 2.48
N TYR A 96 12.99 -7.06 1.64
CA TYR A 96 13.57 -8.41 1.55
C TYR A 96 15.07 -8.35 1.20
N LEU A 97 15.44 -7.63 0.14
CA LEU A 97 16.84 -7.55 -0.31
C LEU A 97 17.76 -6.96 0.75
N ASN A 98 17.30 -5.94 1.47
CA ASN A 98 18.10 -5.25 2.49
C ASN A 98 18.21 -6.04 3.80
N ASN A 99 17.25 -6.91 4.12
CA ASN A 99 17.18 -7.59 5.41
C ASN A 99 17.30 -9.12 5.35
N ARG A 100 17.62 -9.70 4.19
CA ARG A 100 17.66 -11.17 3.99
C ARG A 100 18.64 -11.93 4.89
N ASN A 101 19.58 -11.23 5.51
CA ASN A 101 20.53 -11.80 6.47
C ASN A 101 20.21 -11.43 7.93
N ASN A 102 19.13 -10.67 8.18
CA ASN A 102 18.74 -10.25 9.52
C ASN A 102 17.60 -11.14 10.04
N VAL A 103 17.93 -12.07 10.94
CA VAL A 103 16.98 -13.04 11.52
C VAL A 103 15.88 -12.37 12.35
N ASN A 104 16.18 -11.20 12.92
CA ASN A 104 15.28 -10.49 13.84
C ASN A 104 14.34 -9.49 13.12
N TYR A 105 14.53 -9.23 11.82
CA TYR A 105 13.68 -8.31 11.10
C TYR A 105 12.35 -8.95 10.75
N ASN A 106 11.27 -8.26 11.12
CA ASN A 106 9.91 -8.64 10.73
C ASN A 106 9.14 -7.40 10.30
N SER A 107 8.26 -7.54 9.32
CA SER A 107 7.29 -6.52 8.92
C SER A 107 5.95 -7.16 8.55
N LEU A 108 4.89 -6.37 8.59
CA LEU A 108 3.53 -6.78 8.27
C LEU A 108 2.64 -5.58 7.96
N GLY A 109 1.52 -5.82 7.32
CA GLY A 109 0.52 -4.82 6.98
C GLY A 109 0.29 -4.66 5.48
N ALA A 110 -0.93 -4.31 5.11
CA ALA A 110 -1.37 -4.10 3.73
C ALA A 110 -0.79 -2.83 3.09
N SER A 111 -0.04 -2.02 3.83
CA SER A 111 0.26 -0.62 3.48
C SER A 111 0.98 -0.43 2.14
N GLY A 112 1.80 -1.40 1.70
CA GLY A 112 2.42 -1.37 0.38
C GLY A 112 1.39 -1.47 -0.74
N GLY A 113 0.46 -2.43 -0.66
CA GLY A 113 -0.67 -2.56 -1.59
C GLY A 113 -1.64 -1.38 -1.52
N VAL A 114 -1.93 -0.90 -0.32
CA VAL A 114 -2.76 0.30 -0.11
C VAL A 114 -2.11 1.53 -0.74
N SER A 115 -0.79 1.73 -0.56
CA SER A 115 -0.06 2.81 -1.22
C SER A 115 -0.13 2.70 -2.74
N ALA A 116 -0.04 1.49 -3.31
CA ALA A 116 -0.20 1.28 -4.74
C ALA A 116 -1.60 1.72 -5.23
N VAL A 117 -2.65 1.36 -4.50
CA VAL A 117 -4.04 1.77 -4.81
C VAL A 117 -4.22 3.29 -4.70
N VAL A 118 -3.74 3.90 -3.61
CA VAL A 118 -3.84 5.36 -3.39
C VAL A 118 -3.14 6.12 -4.52
N PHE A 119 -1.92 5.74 -4.87
CA PHE A 119 -1.16 6.45 -5.90
C PHE A 119 -1.64 6.19 -7.32
N ALA A 120 -2.16 4.99 -7.60
CA ALA A 120 -2.90 4.74 -8.82
C ALA A 120 -4.14 5.66 -8.94
N GLY A 121 -4.89 5.82 -7.85
CA GLY A 121 -6.03 6.75 -7.77
C GLY A 121 -5.64 8.21 -7.98
N ILE A 122 -4.52 8.66 -7.41
CA ILE A 122 -4.01 10.03 -7.59
C ILE A 122 -3.68 10.32 -9.07
N ILE A 123 -3.18 9.34 -9.83
CA ILE A 123 -2.91 9.55 -11.27
C ILE A 123 -4.20 9.80 -12.05
N PHE A 124 -5.30 9.13 -11.72
CA PHE A 124 -6.60 9.36 -12.40
C PHE A 124 -7.30 10.63 -11.89
N TYR A 125 -7.18 10.92 -10.60
CA TYR A 125 -7.91 11.98 -9.91
C TYR A 125 -7.00 12.91 -9.09
N PRO A 126 -6.05 13.64 -9.74
CA PRO A 126 -5.04 14.43 -9.04
C PRO A 126 -5.61 15.57 -8.20
N LEU A 127 -6.78 16.09 -8.57
CA LEU A 127 -7.44 17.21 -7.90
C LEU A 127 -8.43 16.77 -6.81
N ALA A 128 -8.72 15.47 -6.71
CA ALA A 128 -9.56 14.94 -5.64
C ALA A 128 -8.96 15.31 -4.28
N LYS A 129 -9.81 15.86 -3.41
CA LYS A 129 -9.35 16.31 -2.08
C LYS A 129 -9.19 15.14 -1.14
N ILE A 130 -8.00 14.96 -0.62
CA ILE A 130 -7.66 13.98 0.41
C ILE A 130 -7.75 14.68 1.76
N TYR A 131 -8.57 14.14 2.65
CA TYR A 131 -8.71 14.60 4.03
C TYR A 131 -7.91 13.68 4.95
N ILE A 132 -6.99 14.26 5.70
CA ILE A 132 -6.26 13.52 6.73
C ILE A 132 -7.09 13.60 8.03
N PHE A 133 -7.26 12.49 8.70
CA PHE A 133 -8.04 12.36 9.94
C PHE A 133 -8.05 13.64 10.78
N PHE A 134 -9.24 14.06 11.21
CA PHE A 134 -9.48 15.25 12.06
C PHE A 134 -9.05 16.60 11.49
N ILE A 135 -8.40 16.64 10.33
CA ILE A 135 -8.01 17.89 9.67
C ILE A 135 -9.07 18.18 8.59
N PRO A 136 -9.94 19.20 8.77
CA PRO A 136 -11.02 19.49 7.84
C PRO A 136 -10.54 20.24 6.59
N ILE A 137 -9.25 20.15 6.28
CA ILE A 137 -8.63 20.80 5.12
C ILE A 137 -8.35 19.71 4.07
N GLY A 138 -9.05 19.79 2.94
CA GLY A 138 -8.84 18.88 1.82
C GLY A 138 -7.60 19.26 1.02
N ILE A 139 -6.62 18.38 0.97
CA ILE A 139 -5.37 18.55 0.21
C ILE A 139 -5.57 17.92 -1.18
N PRO A 140 -5.33 18.62 -2.31
CA PRO A 140 -5.33 17.99 -3.62
C PRO A 140 -4.41 16.76 -3.67
N GLY A 141 -4.88 15.69 -4.33
CA GLY A 141 -4.18 14.40 -4.35
C GLY A 141 -2.73 14.50 -4.84
N PHE A 142 -2.45 15.31 -5.86
CA PHE A 142 -1.09 15.49 -6.38
C PHE A 142 -0.14 16.13 -5.36
N ILE A 143 -0.63 17.10 -4.55
CA ILE A 143 0.15 17.71 -3.46
C ILE A 143 0.39 16.69 -2.34
N PHE A 144 -0.68 16.02 -1.91
CA PHE A 144 -0.57 14.94 -0.93
C PHE A 144 0.43 13.88 -1.38
N GLY A 145 0.34 13.43 -2.62
CA GLY A 145 1.24 12.42 -3.19
C GLY A 145 2.70 12.86 -3.17
N ALA A 146 2.99 14.10 -3.60
CA ALA A 146 4.36 14.63 -3.58
C ALA A 146 4.93 14.67 -2.14
N LEU A 147 4.16 15.18 -1.18
CA LEU A 147 4.55 15.25 0.23
C LEU A 147 4.75 13.85 0.83
N TYR A 148 3.86 12.91 0.52
CA TYR A 148 3.95 11.52 1.00
C TYR A 148 5.18 10.80 0.46
N LEU A 149 5.50 10.92 -0.83
CA LEU A 149 6.70 10.34 -1.43
C LEU A 149 7.97 10.91 -0.82
N PHE A 150 8.02 12.25 -0.65
CA PHE A 150 9.14 12.92 -0.01
C PHE A 150 9.34 12.43 1.43
N TYR A 151 8.27 12.39 2.23
CA TYR A 151 8.30 11.91 3.61
C TYR A 151 8.73 10.44 3.69
N SER A 152 8.14 9.56 2.87
CA SER A 152 8.48 8.14 2.85
C SER A 152 9.94 7.89 2.43
N TYR A 153 10.45 8.66 1.47
CA TYR A 153 11.86 8.62 1.08
C TYR A 153 12.78 9.08 2.23
N TYR A 154 12.45 10.20 2.87
CA TYR A 154 13.23 10.73 3.97
C TYR A 154 13.30 9.74 5.15
N GLU A 155 12.17 9.21 5.58
CA GLU A 155 12.12 8.23 6.68
C GLU A 155 12.81 6.90 6.32
N THR A 156 12.73 6.46 5.06
CA THR A 156 13.49 5.29 4.59
C THR A 156 15.00 5.50 4.73
N ARG A 157 15.48 6.71 4.49
CA ARG A 157 16.91 7.06 4.62
C ARG A 157 17.35 7.25 6.06
N ARG A 158 16.48 7.83 6.89
CA ARG A 158 16.75 8.08 8.31
C ARG A 158 16.86 6.78 9.10
N GLY A 159 16.02 5.80 8.80
CA GLY A 159 15.94 4.53 9.53
C GLY A 159 15.42 4.69 10.96
N GLY A 160 15.30 3.57 11.67
CA GLY A 160 14.89 3.57 13.08
C GLY A 160 13.38 3.70 13.34
N SER A 161 12.56 3.79 12.30
CA SER A 161 11.10 3.77 12.43
C SER A 161 10.56 2.34 12.57
N TYR A 162 9.50 2.16 13.37
CA TYR A 162 8.71 0.93 13.41
C TYR A 162 7.86 0.73 12.14
N VAL A 163 7.65 1.79 11.36
CA VAL A 163 6.91 1.75 10.10
C VAL A 163 7.85 1.42 8.96
N ASN A 164 7.45 0.49 8.09
CA ASN A 164 8.21 0.15 6.90
C ASN A 164 7.97 1.18 5.78
N HIS A 165 8.60 2.37 5.92
CA HIS A 165 8.49 3.46 4.94
C HIS A 165 9.03 3.06 3.55
N SER A 166 9.94 2.10 3.48
CA SER A 166 10.40 1.54 2.21
C SER A 166 9.25 0.88 1.46
N ALA A 167 8.45 0.04 2.12
CA ALA A 167 7.29 -0.59 1.49
C ALA A 167 6.25 0.44 1.02
N HIS A 168 6.03 1.51 1.79
CA HIS A 168 5.16 2.62 1.40
C HIS A 168 5.64 3.30 0.12
N LEU A 169 6.92 3.64 0.04
CA LEU A 169 7.53 4.29 -1.11
C LEU A 169 7.43 3.41 -2.37
N TRP A 170 7.87 2.15 -2.25
CA TRP A 170 7.89 1.24 -3.40
C TRP A 170 6.50 0.80 -3.84
N GLY A 171 5.55 0.67 -2.91
CA GLY A 171 4.14 0.46 -3.25
C GLY A 171 3.56 1.63 -4.05
N ALA A 172 3.80 2.86 -3.60
CA ALA A 172 3.37 4.07 -4.30
C ALA A 172 3.96 4.17 -5.72
N LEU A 173 5.28 3.95 -5.86
CA LEU A 173 5.95 3.96 -7.15
C LEU A 173 5.41 2.84 -8.07
N PHE A 174 5.17 1.65 -7.54
CA PHE A 174 4.57 0.57 -8.29
C PHE A 174 3.18 0.94 -8.81
N GLY A 175 2.31 1.53 -7.97
CA GLY A 175 0.98 1.98 -8.37
C GLY A 175 1.01 3.00 -9.50
N ILE A 176 1.90 3.99 -9.43
CA ILE A 176 2.12 4.97 -10.50
C ILE A 176 2.55 4.26 -11.80
N MET A 177 3.58 3.42 -11.73
CA MET A 177 4.11 2.73 -12.90
C MET A 177 3.10 1.76 -13.52
N TYR A 178 2.32 1.07 -12.68
CA TYR A 178 1.27 0.16 -13.13
C TYR A 178 0.21 0.89 -13.98
N VAL A 179 -0.26 2.04 -13.50
CA VAL A 179 -1.25 2.85 -14.23
C VAL A 179 -0.66 3.39 -15.54
N ILE A 180 0.55 3.96 -15.50
CA ILE A 180 1.19 4.53 -16.71
C ILE A 180 1.40 3.44 -17.78
N ALA A 181 1.77 2.23 -17.37
CA ALA A 181 2.03 1.13 -18.30
C ALA A 181 0.74 0.57 -18.94
N LEU A 182 -0.34 0.47 -18.18
CA LEU A 182 -1.58 -0.17 -18.65
C LEU A 182 -2.64 0.81 -19.15
N PHE A 183 -2.54 2.08 -18.75
CA PHE A 183 -3.46 3.16 -19.11
C PHE A 183 -2.69 4.37 -19.65
N PRO A 184 -2.14 4.32 -20.87
CA PRO A 184 -1.22 5.35 -21.39
C PRO A 184 -1.78 6.77 -21.39
N GLN A 185 -3.11 6.92 -21.44
CA GLN A 185 -3.77 8.23 -21.41
C GLN A 185 -3.87 8.84 -20.01
N ALA A 186 -3.63 8.06 -18.96
CA ALA A 186 -3.75 8.54 -17.58
C ALA A 186 -2.71 9.63 -17.26
N LEU A 187 -1.47 9.50 -17.73
CA LEU A 187 -0.42 10.48 -17.48
C LEU A 187 -0.66 11.82 -18.22
N PRO A 188 -0.99 11.87 -19.53
CA PRO A 188 -1.41 13.10 -20.18
C PRO A 188 -2.58 13.78 -19.47
N SER A 189 -3.63 13.04 -19.13
CA SER A 189 -4.80 13.57 -18.41
C SER A 189 -4.42 14.12 -17.03
N PHE A 190 -3.55 13.44 -16.29
CA PHE A 190 -3.01 13.93 -15.01
C PHE A 190 -2.35 15.30 -15.15
N VAL A 191 -1.50 15.48 -16.18
CA VAL A 191 -0.78 16.74 -16.43
C VAL A 191 -1.75 17.85 -16.82
N GLU A 192 -2.75 17.57 -17.67
CA GLU A 192 -3.76 18.53 -18.08
C GLU A 192 -4.59 19.02 -16.89
N GLN A 193 -5.10 18.10 -16.06
CA GLN A 193 -5.86 18.45 -14.86
C GLN A 193 -5.06 19.36 -13.92
N ILE A 194 -3.76 19.10 -13.72
CA ILE A 194 -2.92 19.97 -12.86
C ILE A 194 -2.71 21.35 -13.49
N LYS A 195 -2.56 21.45 -14.81
CA LYS A 195 -2.42 22.77 -15.49
C LYS A 195 -3.67 23.63 -15.38
N GLU A 196 -4.84 23.01 -15.35
CA GLU A 196 -6.14 23.69 -15.20
C GLU A 196 -6.47 24.02 -13.73
N TRP A 197 -5.66 23.55 -12.79
CA TRP A 197 -5.90 23.80 -11.37
C TRP A 197 -5.59 25.25 -11.01
N HIS A 198 -6.59 25.93 -10.45
CA HIS A 198 -6.49 27.27 -9.90
C HIS A 198 -6.84 27.23 -8.41
N PHE A 199 -6.17 28.07 -7.62
CA PHE A 199 -6.41 28.21 -6.17
C PHE A 199 -7.77 28.82 -5.89
#